data_6490b63b17a0cf5bc9bb027055244e1b
#
_entry.id   6490b63b17a0cf5bc9bb027055244e1b
#
_cell.length_a   1.000
_cell.length_b   1.000
_cell.length_c   1.000
_cell.angle_alpha   90.00
_cell.angle_beta   90.00
_cell.angle_gamma   90.00
#
_symmetry.space_group_name_H-M   'P 1'
#
loop_
_entity.id
_entity.type
_entity.pdbx_description
1 polymer ?
#
loop_
_entity_poly.entity_id
_entity_poly.type
_entity_poly.pdbx_seq_one_letter_code
_entity_poly.pdbx_strand_id
1 'polypeptide(L)'
;MRVAGVSVVFMTDLIAPSPEPRTWEPALSASRAKEYERCPLQYRLHVLDGYREPETRAKALGTVVHAVLEELFALDPSERTPENARAQVVPQYEAFAAKNPEVAALFANDADREAWLVDARSLIDGYFAIEAPQWIAPAAREQRVTTTTERGVRLLGFIDRVDQAPDGRLRVVDYKTGKAPGPRYVGEALYQMRFYALLLARTQVLPSRMQLVYLRAGQVITLDPTAEEIRDFERHIDQLWDRIEHDIEHESFTPRKNPLCNWCGVRSLCPLFGGTTPPTPRQHAQWLARTRLG
;
A
#
# COMPACT_ATOMS: atom_id res chain seq x y z
N MET A 1 -2.40 16.62 -46.29
CA MET A 1 -2.93 16.41 -44.91
C MET A 1 -1.86 15.74 -44.07
N ARG A 2 -1.20 16.48 -43.16
CA ARG A 2 -0.23 15.91 -42.23
C ARG A 2 -1.00 15.54 -40.95
N VAL A 3 -0.96 14.28 -40.59
CA VAL A 3 -1.51 13.78 -39.33
C VAL A 3 -0.50 14.17 -38.23
N ALA A 4 -0.92 15.03 -37.34
CA ALA A 4 -0.12 15.40 -36.16
C ALA A 4 0.00 14.18 -35.24
N GLY A 5 1.22 13.70 -35.06
CA GLY A 5 1.54 12.67 -34.09
C GLY A 5 1.33 13.19 -32.66
N VAL A 6 0.43 12.58 -31.94
CA VAL A 6 0.28 12.78 -30.48
C VAL A 6 1.46 12.09 -29.83
N SER A 7 2.48 12.87 -29.43
CA SER A 7 3.53 12.40 -28.54
C SER A 7 2.94 12.22 -27.16
N VAL A 8 2.66 10.99 -26.77
CA VAL A 8 2.36 10.64 -25.37
C VAL A 8 3.68 10.70 -24.62
N VAL A 9 3.90 11.82 -23.92
CA VAL A 9 5.04 11.98 -23.00
C VAL A 9 4.70 11.22 -21.72
N PHE A 10 5.15 9.97 -21.64
CA PHE A 10 5.29 9.26 -20.35
C PHE A 10 6.66 9.58 -19.79
N MET A 11 6.85 10.77 -19.26
CA MET A 11 7.94 11.05 -18.32
C MET A 11 7.31 11.21 -16.94
N THR A 12 7.25 10.11 -16.18
CA THR A 12 7.17 10.20 -14.71
C THR A 12 8.56 10.65 -14.26
N ASP A 13 8.72 11.93 -13.96
CA ASP A 13 9.96 12.43 -13.40
C ASP A 13 10.14 11.82 -12.02
N LEU A 14 11.08 10.88 -11.94
CA LEU A 14 11.44 10.22 -10.69
C LEU A 14 11.99 11.26 -9.70
N ILE A 15 11.41 11.32 -8.50
CA ILE A 15 11.87 12.21 -7.45
C ILE A 15 13.14 11.61 -6.84
N ALA A 16 14.26 12.33 -6.98
CA ALA A 16 15.54 11.94 -6.39
C ALA A 16 15.44 11.87 -4.84
N PRO A 17 16.24 11.00 -4.20
CA PRO A 17 16.26 10.90 -2.74
C PRO A 17 16.66 12.24 -2.09
N SER A 18 16.05 12.52 -0.92
CA SER A 18 16.50 13.64 -0.08
C SER A 18 17.95 13.43 0.34
N PRO A 19 18.80 14.48 0.33
CA PRO A 19 20.17 14.40 0.83
C PRO A 19 20.24 14.19 2.36
N GLU A 20 19.14 14.43 3.08
CA GLU A 20 19.08 14.22 4.53
C GLU A 20 19.01 12.73 4.89
N PRO A 21 19.77 12.30 5.93
CA PRO A 21 19.72 10.91 6.38
C PRO A 21 18.30 10.57 6.88
N ARG A 22 17.79 9.44 6.43
CA ARG A 22 16.47 8.95 6.88
C ARG A 22 16.54 8.52 8.34
N THR A 23 15.64 9.04 9.14
CA THR A 23 15.52 8.72 10.58
C THR A 23 14.61 7.53 10.89
N TRP A 24 14.05 6.87 9.85
CA TRP A 24 13.13 5.77 10.04
C TRP A 24 13.83 4.44 10.34
N GLU A 25 13.22 3.64 11.20
CA GLU A 25 13.69 2.28 11.47
C GLU A 25 13.37 1.35 10.29
N PRO A 26 14.34 0.53 9.85
CA PRO A 26 14.08 -0.43 8.80
C PRO A 26 13.06 -1.47 9.27
N ALA A 27 11.95 -1.57 8.54
CA ALA A 27 10.91 -2.55 8.76
C ALA A 27 10.35 -3.03 7.42
N LEU A 28 10.02 -4.30 7.33
CA LEU A 28 9.37 -4.85 6.16
C LEU A 28 7.86 -4.60 6.27
N SER A 29 7.26 -4.15 5.18
CA SER A 29 5.80 -4.08 5.02
C SER A 29 5.36 -5.01 3.89
N ALA A 30 4.08 -5.31 3.79
CA ALA A 30 3.55 -6.13 2.72
C ALA A 30 3.94 -5.62 1.31
N SER A 31 3.89 -4.31 1.09
CA SER A 31 4.28 -3.69 -0.18
C SER A 31 5.78 -3.81 -0.46
N ARG A 32 6.63 -3.56 0.55
CA ARG A 32 8.10 -3.68 0.44
C ARG A 32 8.52 -5.12 0.18
N ALA A 33 7.92 -6.08 0.87
CA ALA A 33 8.17 -7.50 0.66
C ALA A 33 7.85 -7.92 -0.78
N LYS A 34 6.66 -7.59 -1.26
CA LYS A 34 6.26 -7.86 -2.65
C LYS A 34 7.13 -7.14 -3.67
N GLU A 35 7.58 -5.93 -3.38
CA GLU A 35 8.46 -5.18 -4.27
C GLU A 35 9.81 -5.87 -4.45
N TYR A 36 10.43 -6.34 -3.34
CA TYR A 36 11.66 -7.11 -3.41
C TYR A 36 11.48 -8.43 -4.18
N GLU A 37 10.43 -9.17 -3.89
CA GLU A 37 10.13 -10.41 -4.62
C GLU A 37 9.93 -10.19 -6.11
N ARG A 38 9.30 -9.09 -6.47
CA ARG A 38 9.08 -8.70 -7.87
C ARG A 38 10.38 -8.28 -8.55
N CYS A 39 11.18 -7.43 -7.90
CA CYS A 39 12.44 -6.91 -8.44
C CYS A 39 13.34 -6.36 -7.33
N PRO A 40 14.43 -7.05 -6.94
CA PRO A 40 15.37 -6.57 -5.92
C PRO A 40 15.89 -5.16 -6.20
N LEU A 41 16.25 -4.84 -7.46
CA LEU A 41 16.72 -3.50 -7.82
C LEU A 41 15.65 -2.42 -7.58
N GLN A 42 14.37 -2.67 -7.88
CA GLN A 42 13.29 -1.73 -7.60
C GLN A 42 13.16 -1.46 -6.10
N TYR A 43 13.18 -2.54 -5.29
CA TYR A 43 13.18 -2.43 -3.83
C TYR A 43 14.35 -1.59 -3.32
N ARG A 44 15.59 -1.84 -3.80
CA ARG A 44 16.75 -1.05 -3.43
C ARG A 44 16.50 0.43 -3.70
N LEU A 45 16.16 0.77 -4.95
CA LEU A 45 16.00 2.17 -5.37
C LEU A 45 14.90 2.89 -4.57
N HIS A 46 13.75 2.25 -4.34
CA HIS A 46 12.65 2.87 -3.60
C HIS A 46 12.88 2.86 -2.08
N VAL A 47 13.22 1.69 -1.53
CA VAL A 47 13.24 1.50 -0.08
C VAL A 47 14.56 1.91 0.54
N LEU A 48 15.69 1.51 -0.04
CA LEU A 48 17.01 1.79 0.52
C LEU A 48 17.56 3.13 0.05
N ASP A 49 17.58 3.38 -1.26
CA ASP A 49 18.11 4.61 -1.84
C ASP A 49 17.16 5.79 -1.68
N GLY A 50 15.85 5.55 -1.72
CA GLY A 50 14.86 6.56 -1.42
C GLY A 50 14.28 7.31 -2.59
N TYR A 51 14.45 6.80 -3.79
CA TYR A 51 13.73 7.33 -4.94
C TYR A 51 12.22 7.21 -4.72
N ARG A 52 11.47 8.22 -5.13
CA ARG A 52 10.00 8.23 -5.01
C ARG A 52 9.38 8.40 -6.39
N GLU A 53 8.30 7.67 -6.61
CA GLU A 53 7.43 7.95 -7.73
C GLU A 53 6.56 9.16 -7.40
N PRO A 54 6.28 10.02 -8.39
CA PRO A 54 5.37 11.15 -8.19
C PRO A 54 3.97 10.67 -7.80
N GLU A 55 3.21 11.58 -7.23
CA GLU A 55 1.81 11.34 -6.93
C GLU A 55 1.02 11.13 -8.23
N THR A 56 -0.02 10.32 -8.17
CA THR A 56 -0.89 10.04 -9.30
C THR A 56 -2.36 10.17 -8.90
N ARG A 57 -3.25 10.44 -9.86
CA ARG A 57 -4.69 10.49 -9.60
C ARG A 57 -5.22 9.22 -8.92
N ALA A 58 -4.67 8.06 -9.29
CA ALA A 58 -5.09 6.78 -8.72
C ALA A 58 -4.63 6.63 -7.26
N LYS A 59 -3.39 7.05 -6.91
CA LYS A 59 -2.91 7.05 -5.53
C LYS A 59 -3.69 8.03 -4.68
N ALA A 60 -3.84 9.28 -5.16
CA ALA A 60 -4.61 10.32 -4.50
C ALA A 60 -6.07 9.88 -4.25
N LEU A 61 -6.70 9.19 -5.24
CA LEU A 61 -8.05 8.66 -5.10
C LEU A 61 -8.14 7.63 -3.95
N GLY A 62 -7.17 6.73 -3.88
CA GLY A 62 -7.07 5.76 -2.79
C GLY A 62 -6.98 6.47 -1.44
N THR A 63 -6.03 7.42 -1.30
CA THR A 63 -5.82 8.16 -0.06
C THR A 63 -7.08 8.90 0.41
N VAL A 64 -7.75 9.62 -0.48
CA VAL A 64 -8.97 10.37 -0.13
C VAL A 64 -10.13 9.44 0.25
N VAL A 65 -10.33 8.34 -0.49
CA VAL A 65 -11.41 7.38 -0.18
C VAL A 65 -11.17 6.68 1.15
N HIS A 66 -9.94 6.27 1.46
CA HIS A 66 -9.61 5.67 2.78
C HIS A 66 -9.86 6.67 3.90
N ALA A 67 -9.43 7.93 3.76
CA ALA A 67 -9.68 8.97 4.76
C ALA A 67 -11.19 9.23 4.98
N VAL A 68 -12.01 9.22 3.92
CA VAL A 68 -13.48 9.33 4.04
C VAL A 68 -14.06 8.15 4.81
N LEU A 69 -13.60 6.92 4.55
CA LEU A 69 -14.11 5.73 5.24
C LEU A 69 -13.61 5.68 6.70
N GLU A 70 -12.41 6.15 6.99
CA GLU A 70 -11.92 6.32 8.35
C GLU A 70 -12.80 7.29 9.15
N GLU A 71 -13.09 8.47 8.61
CA GLU A 71 -13.96 9.47 9.22
C GLU A 71 -15.41 8.99 9.36
N LEU A 72 -15.93 8.26 8.38
CA LEU A 72 -17.28 7.67 8.47
C LEU A 72 -17.41 6.81 9.73
N PHE A 73 -16.41 6.00 10.05
CA PHE A 73 -16.42 5.16 11.24
C PHE A 73 -16.06 5.91 12.53
N ALA A 74 -15.68 7.19 12.45
CA ALA A 74 -15.58 8.08 13.62
C ALA A 74 -16.95 8.60 14.08
N LEU A 75 -17.94 8.64 13.16
CA LEU A 75 -19.29 9.10 13.45
C LEU A 75 -20.07 8.08 14.31
N ASP A 76 -21.10 8.58 14.99
CA ASP A 76 -22.08 7.71 15.63
C ASP A 76 -22.74 6.78 14.59
N PRO A 77 -23.11 5.55 14.96
CA PRO A 77 -23.69 4.58 14.02
C PRO A 77 -24.87 5.12 13.20
N SER A 78 -25.74 5.93 13.80
CA SER A 78 -26.90 6.55 13.13
C SER A 78 -26.53 7.61 12.08
N GLU A 79 -25.32 8.19 12.17
CA GLU A 79 -24.82 9.21 11.26
C GLU A 79 -23.99 8.64 10.11
N ARG A 80 -23.71 7.33 10.11
CA ARG A 80 -22.95 6.64 9.07
C ARG A 80 -23.81 6.41 7.83
N THR A 81 -24.19 7.51 7.18
CA THR A 81 -25.04 7.53 5.99
C THR A 81 -24.23 7.79 4.71
N PRO A 82 -24.75 7.40 3.53
CA PRO A 82 -24.12 7.75 2.25
C PRO A 82 -23.94 9.26 2.07
N GLU A 83 -24.92 10.07 2.53
CA GLU A 83 -24.89 11.52 2.42
C GLU A 83 -23.73 12.12 3.23
N ASN A 84 -23.59 11.70 4.48
CA ASN A 84 -22.50 12.17 5.35
C ASN A 84 -21.13 11.75 4.81
N ALA A 85 -20.99 10.52 4.31
CA ALA A 85 -19.77 10.05 3.71
C ALA A 85 -19.40 10.81 2.43
N ARG A 86 -20.35 11.06 1.51
CA ARG A 86 -20.10 11.86 0.31
C ARG A 86 -19.70 13.30 0.63
N ALA A 87 -20.29 13.89 1.69
CA ALA A 87 -19.96 15.24 2.13
C ALA A 87 -18.50 15.37 2.59
N GLN A 88 -17.86 14.28 3.05
CA GLN A 88 -16.47 14.28 3.47
C GLN A 88 -15.46 14.26 2.31
N VAL A 89 -15.87 13.93 1.08
CA VAL A 89 -14.93 13.76 -0.06
C VAL A 89 -14.13 15.04 -0.34
N VAL A 90 -14.80 16.21 -0.39
CA VAL A 90 -14.12 17.49 -0.63
C VAL A 90 -13.21 17.89 0.53
N PRO A 91 -13.69 17.90 1.80
CA PRO A 91 -12.81 18.18 2.94
C PRO A 91 -11.56 17.29 3.01
N GLN A 92 -11.70 15.99 2.76
CA GLN A 92 -10.55 15.06 2.77
C GLN A 92 -9.58 15.32 1.62
N TYR A 93 -10.09 15.64 0.42
CA TYR A 93 -9.26 16.08 -0.70
C TYR A 93 -8.48 17.35 -0.36
N GLU A 94 -9.13 18.38 0.18
CA GLU A 94 -8.51 19.66 0.55
C GLU A 94 -7.44 19.47 1.63
N ALA A 95 -7.75 18.68 2.66
CA ALA A 95 -6.78 18.35 3.72
C ALA A 95 -5.57 17.59 3.20
N PHE A 96 -5.75 16.68 2.22
CA PHE A 96 -4.66 15.95 1.57
C PHE A 96 -3.83 16.88 0.67
N ALA A 97 -4.46 17.69 -0.18
CA ALA A 97 -3.79 18.63 -1.08
C ALA A 97 -3.01 19.72 -0.32
N ALA A 98 -3.51 20.18 0.82
CA ALA A 98 -2.81 21.15 1.66
C ALA A 98 -1.47 20.60 2.20
N LYS A 99 -1.37 19.30 2.45
CA LYS A 99 -0.14 18.63 2.90
C LYS A 99 0.77 18.20 1.75
N ASN A 100 0.21 18.05 0.53
CA ASN A 100 0.88 17.53 -0.65
C ASN A 100 0.55 18.43 -1.85
N PRO A 101 1.27 19.57 -2.01
CA PRO A 101 0.94 20.55 -3.04
C PRO A 101 0.95 20.01 -4.49
N GLU A 102 1.71 18.93 -4.75
CA GLU A 102 1.77 18.25 -6.04
C GLU A 102 0.41 17.62 -6.44
N VAL A 103 -0.47 17.35 -5.48
CA VAL A 103 -1.81 16.80 -5.74
C VAL A 103 -2.67 17.77 -6.54
N ALA A 104 -2.56 19.07 -6.28
CA ALA A 104 -3.28 20.09 -7.04
C ALA A 104 -2.87 20.13 -8.51
N ALA A 105 -1.59 19.84 -8.81
CA ALA A 105 -1.05 19.80 -10.16
C ALA A 105 -1.50 18.56 -10.98
N LEU A 106 -2.18 17.60 -10.37
CA LEU A 106 -2.72 16.43 -11.06
C LEU A 106 -3.88 16.77 -12.01
N PHE A 107 -4.50 17.95 -11.86
CA PHE A 107 -5.71 18.34 -12.56
C PHE A 107 -5.42 19.52 -13.52
N ALA A 108 -5.90 19.40 -14.75
CA ALA A 108 -5.72 20.44 -15.75
C ALA A 108 -6.55 21.72 -15.46
N ASN A 109 -7.69 21.57 -14.79
CA ASN A 109 -8.63 22.64 -14.42
C ASN A 109 -9.64 22.15 -13.39
N ASP A 110 -10.52 23.05 -12.93
CA ASP A 110 -11.55 22.75 -11.93
C ASP A 110 -12.58 21.71 -12.40
N ALA A 111 -12.94 21.69 -13.68
CA ALA A 111 -13.89 20.70 -14.21
C ALA A 111 -13.28 19.27 -14.20
N ASP A 112 -12.01 19.17 -14.50
CA ASP A 112 -11.25 17.90 -14.44
C ASP A 112 -11.13 17.39 -12.99
N ARG A 113 -10.87 18.30 -12.05
CA ARG A 113 -10.88 17.98 -10.61
C ARG A 113 -12.27 17.53 -10.13
N GLU A 114 -13.35 18.24 -10.52
CA GLU A 114 -14.70 17.86 -10.14
C GLU A 114 -15.10 16.48 -10.69
N ALA A 115 -14.73 16.16 -11.92
CA ALA A 115 -14.96 14.82 -12.46
C ALA A 115 -14.27 13.73 -11.63
N TRP A 116 -13.06 13.99 -11.12
CA TRP A 116 -12.35 13.08 -10.21
C TRP A 116 -13.02 13.00 -8.84
N LEU A 117 -13.55 14.10 -8.28
CA LEU A 117 -14.31 14.10 -7.02
C LEU A 117 -15.62 13.31 -7.16
N VAL A 118 -16.26 13.36 -8.33
CA VAL A 118 -17.45 12.53 -8.65
C VAL A 118 -17.07 11.05 -8.65
N ASP A 119 -15.91 10.67 -9.20
CA ASP A 119 -15.42 9.28 -9.15
C ASP A 119 -15.17 8.83 -7.71
N ALA A 120 -14.61 9.70 -6.85
CA ALA A 120 -14.41 9.40 -5.43
C ALA A 120 -15.78 9.15 -4.73
N ARG A 121 -16.78 10.00 -4.97
CA ARG A 121 -18.15 9.80 -4.41
C ARG A 121 -18.78 8.48 -4.88
N SER A 122 -18.55 8.10 -6.15
CA SER A 122 -19.04 6.82 -6.69
C SER A 122 -18.42 5.61 -5.99
N LEU A 123 -17.14 5.68 -5.59
CA LEU A 123 -16.51 4.62 -4.80
C LEU A 123 -17.09 4.53 -3.39
N ILE A 124 -17.44 5.66 -2.78
CA ILE A 124 -18.13 5.68 -1.49
C ILE A 124 -19.52 5.04 -1.63
N ASP A 125 -20.26 5.34 -2.70
CA ASP A 125 -21.54 4.66 -2.96
C ASP A 125 -21.37 3.15 -3.15
N GLY A 126 -20.31 2.74 -3.83
CA GLY A 126 -19.93 1.34 -3.95
C GLY A 126 -19.68 0.64 -2.61
N TYR A 127 -19.15 1.36 -1.63
CA TYR A 127 -18.98 0.85 -0.27
C TYR A 127 -20.35 0.53 0.38
N PHE A 128 -21.31 1.46 0.32
CA PHE A 128 -22.66 1.26 0.91
C PHE A 128 -23.47 0.16 0.22
N ALA A 129 -23.13 -0.21 -0.99
CA ALA A 129 -23.71 -1.38 -1.65
C ALA A 129 -23.19 -2.73 -1.10
N ILE A 130 -22.06 -2.71 -0.39
CA ILE A 130 -21.40 -3.91 0.14
C ILE A 130 -21.67 -4.08 1.64
N GLU A 131 -21.59 -2.99 2.43
CA GLU A 131 -21.70 -3.02 3.88
C GLU A 131 -22.72 -2.00 4.40
N ALA A 132 -23.31 -2.30 5.55
CA ALA A 132 -24.17 -1.42 6.32
C ALA A 132 -23.41 -0.91 7.57
N PRO A 133 -22.65 0.22 7.47
CA PRO A 133 -21.71 0.65 8.49
C PRO A 133 -22.35 0.98 9.84
N GLN A 134 -23.65 1.27 9.88
CA GLN A 134 -24.40 1.50 11.12
C GLN A 134 -24.45 0.27 12.04
N TRP A 135 -24.23 -0.93 11.50
CA TRP A 135 -24.24 -2.19 12.27
C TRP A 135 -22.84 -2.72 12.57
N ILE A 136 -21.81 -1.98 12.19
CA ILE A 136 -20.40 -2.39 12.35
C ILE A 136 -19.81 -1.65 13.56
N ALA A 137 -19.17 -2.40 14.45
CA ALA A 137 -18.43 -1.86 15.58
C ALA A 137 -16.92 -2.06 15.33
N PRO A 138 -16.19 -1.06 14.75
CA PRO A 138 -14.76 -1.18 14.57
C PRO A 138 -14.04 -1.14 15.92
N ALA A 139 -13.13 -2.07 16.14
CA ALA A 139 -12.21 -2.05 17.28
C ALA A 139 -11.02 -1.11 17.00
N ALA A 140 -10.62 -0.97 15.74
CA ALA A 140 -9.56 -0.04 15.31
C ALA A 140 -9.77 0.42 13.86
N ARG A 141 -9.21 1.60 13.53
CA ARG A 141 -9.18 2.22 12.20
C ARG A 141 -7.79 2.76 11.92
N GLU A 142 -7.32 2.69 10.67
CA GLU A 142 -5.97 3.14 10.24
C GLU A 142 -4.88 2.76 11.26
N GLN A 143 -5.00 1.51 11.76
CA GLN A 143 -4.15 1.06 12.86
C GLN A 143 -2.73 0.78 12.36
N ARG A 144 -1.77 1.55 12.86
CA ARG A 144 -0.35 1.23 12.69
C ARG A 144 0.02 0.08 13.63
N VAL A 145 0.43 -1.05 13.05
CA VAL A 145 0.89 -2.24 13.79
C VAL A 145 2.35 -2.50 13.49
N THR A 146 3.15 -2.68 14.53
CA THR A 146 4.57 -3.06 14.43
C THR A 146 4.84 -4.25 15.31
N THR A 147 5.65 -5.19 14.81
CA THR A 147 6.10 -6.36 15.56
C THR A 147 7.41 -6.89 14.99
N THR A 148 7.89 -8.02 15.52
CA THR A 148 8.98 -8.78 14.93
C THR A 148 8.56 -10.22 14.70
N THR A 149 9.15 -10.88 13.70
CA THR A 149 9.07 -12.33 13.55
C THR A 149 9.83 -13.03 14.71
N GLU A 150 9.72 -14.33 14.81
CA GLU A 150 10.51 -15.11 15.79
C GLU A 150 12.02 -14.94 15.60
N ARG A 151 12.48 -14.71 14.38
CA ARG A 151 13.88 -14.46 14.04
C ARG A 151 14.30 -13.00 14.17
N GLY A 152 13.43 -12.10 14.66
CA GLY A 152 13.73 -10.69 14.90
C GLY A 152 13.52 -9.76 13.70
N VAL A 153 12.94 -10.22 12.59
CA VAL A 153 12.66 -9.36 11.42
C VAL A 153 11.55 -8.38 11.78
N ARG A 154 11.84 -7.08 11.73
CA ARG A 154 10.85 -6.03 12.02
C ARG A 154 9.79 -5.94 10.94
N LEU A 155 8.53 -5.94 11.34
CA LEU A 155 7.36 -5.84 10.49
C LEU A 155 6.56 -4.58 10.81
N LEU A 156 5.99 -3.96 9.77
CA LEU A 156 5.13 -2.78 9.88
C LEU A 156 3.95 -2.92 8.91
N GLY A 157 2.76 -2.60 9.39
CA GLY A 157 1.57 -2.46 8.54
C GLY A 157 0.65 -1.36 9.02
N PHE A 158 -0.18 -0.88 8.11
CA PHE A 158 -1.32 -0.02 8.40
C PHE A 158 -2.56 -0.79 7.98
N ILE A 159 -3.47 -0.97 8.92
CA ILE A 159 -4.70 -1.77 8.74
C ILE A 159 -5.87 -0.80 8.72
N ASP A 160 -6.59 -0.76 7.61
CA ASP A 160 -7.67 0.21 7.40
C ASP A 160 -8.76 0.08 8.47
N ARG A 161 -9.22 -1.16 8.73
CA ARG A 161 -10.22 -1.42 9.77
C ARG A 161 -10.08 -2.80 10.40
N VAL A 162 -10.23 -2.85 11.71
CA VAL A 162 -10.36 -4.10 12.48
C VAL A 162 -11.72 -4.06 13.19
N ASP A 163 -12.57 -5.03 12.92
CA ASP A 163 -13.84 -5.23 13.61
C ASP A 163 -13.71 -6.35 14.64
N GLN A 164 -14.42 -6.22 15.74
CA GLN A 164 -14.48 -7.26 16.77
C GLN A 164 -15.91 -7.74 16.96
N ALA A 165 -16.12 -9.03 16.84
CA ALA A 165 -17.38 -9.67 17.16
C ALA A 165 -17.58 -9.77 18.68
N PRO A 166 -18.84 -9.96 19.18
CA PRO A 166 -19.11 -10.10 20.61
C PRO A 166 -18.37 -11.26 21.29
N ASP A 167 -18.02 -12.29 20.53
CA ASP A 167 -17.23 -13.44 21.01
C ASP A 167 -15.71 -13.21 20.97
N GLY A 168 -15.27 -11.98 20.65
CA GLY A 168 -13.87 -11.58 20.60
C GLY A 168 -13.15 -11.89 19.29
N ARG A 169 -13.77 -12.57 18.34
CA ARG A 169 -13.15 -12.83 17.01
C ARG A 169 -12.93 -11.53 16.26
N LEU A 170 -11.77 -11.44 15.58
CA LEU A 170 -11.41 -10.29 14.77
C LEU A 170 -11.69 -10.53 13.29
N ARG A 171 -12.21 -9.50 12.62
CA ARG A 171 -12.25 -9.37 11.16
C ARG A 171 -11.41 -8.18 10.75
N VAL A 172 -10.51 -8.38 9.80
CA VAL A 172 -9.73 -7.30 9.18
C VAL A 172 -10.34 -6.95 7.84
N VAL A 173 -10.46 -5.67 7.56
CA VAL A 173 -10.96 -5.14 6.29
C VAL A 173 -9.93 -4.18 5.72
N ASP A 174 -9.64 -4.34 4.42
CA ASP A 174 -8.77 -3.45 3.65
C ASP A 174 -9.52 -3.03 2.37
N TYR A 175 -9.61 -1.73 2.14
CA TYR A 175 -10.36 -1.14 1.04
C TYR A 175 -9.50 -1.02 -0.21
N LYS A 176 -10.10 -1.30 -1.36
CA LYS A 176 -9.44 -1.22 -2.68
C LYS A 176 -10.26 -0.37 -3.64
N THR A 177 -9.69 0.75 -4.08
CA THR A 177 -10.29 1.64 -5.09
C THR A 177 -10.01 1.19 -6.53
N GLY A 178 -9.02 0.32 -6.71
CA GLY A 178 -8.64 -0.25 -8.00
C GLY A 178 -9.58 -1.37 -8.47
N LYS A 179 -9.24 -1.95 -9.61
CA LYS A 179 -9.97 -3.11 -10.15
C LYS A 179 -9.71 -4.36 -9.32
N ALA A 180 -10.75 -5.17 -9.13
CA ALA A 180 -10.59 -6.51 -8.54
C ALA A 180 -9.68 -7.38 -9.41
N PRO A 181 -8.80 -8.19 -8.82
CA PRO A 181 -7.91 -9.08 -9.56
C PRO A 181 -8.69 -10.20 -10.25
N GLY A 182 -8.27 -10.56 -11.44
CA GLY A 182 -8.75 -11.79 -12.06
C GLY A 182 -8.27 -13.02 -11.27
N PRO A 183 -8.89 -14.20 -11.50
CA PRO A 183 -8.66 -15.43 -10.70
C PRO A 183 -7.18 -15.81 -10.55
N ARG A 184 -6.34 -15.54 -11.55
CA ARG A 184 -4.89 -15.84 -11.54
C ARG A 184 -4.09 -14.97 -10.58
N TYR A 185 -4.62 -13.80 -10.18
CA TYR A 185 -3.92 -12.81 -9.36
C TYR A 185 -4.48 -12.69 -7.94
N VAL A 186 -5.46 -13.50 -7.57
CA VAL A 186 -6.04 -13.52 -6.22
C VAL A 186 -4.96 -13.84 -5.16
N GLY A 187 -4.03 -14.75 -5.46
CA GLY A 187 -2.92 -15.08 -4.55
C GLY A 187 -2.05 -13.88 -4.19
N GLU A 188 -1.81 -12.98 -5.15
CA GLU A 188 -1.06 -11.73 -4.89
C GLU A 188 -1.85 -10.75 -4.00
N ALA A 189 -3.17 -10.67 -4.19
CA ALA A 189 -4.03 -9.86 -3.34
C ALA A 189 -4.05 -10.40 -1.90
N LEU A 190 -4.11 -11.72 -1.73
CA LEU A 190 -4.09 -12.38 -0.42
C LEU A 190 -2.75 -12.29 0.31
N TYR A 191 -1.65 -11.95 -0.37
CA TYR A 191 -0.34 -11.74 0.27
C TYR A 191 -0.41 -10.66 1.37
N GLN A 192 -1.02 -9.53 1.07
CA GLN A 192 -1.20 -8.44 2.04
C GLN A 192 -2.05 -8.91 3.22
N MET A 193 -3.08 -9.71 2.97
CA MET A 193 -3.94 -10.25 4.03
C MET A 193 -3.17 -11.18 4.96
N ARG A 194 -2.34 -12.09 4.41
CA ARG A 194 -1.46 -12.94 5.23
C ARG A 194 -0.47 -12.13 6.05
N PHE A 195 0.06 -11.06 5.47
CA PHE A 195 0.97 -10.17 6.18
C PHE A 195 0.30 -9.49 7.38
N TYR A 196 -0.92 -8.96 7.20
CA TYR A 196 -1.69 -8.35 8.29
C TYR A 196 -2.15 -9.38 9.33
N ALA A 197 -2.52 -10.59 8.90
CA ALA A 197 -2.82 -11.67 9.81
C ALA A 197 -1.62 -12.06 10.68
N LEU A 198 -0.40 -12.09 10.10
CA LEU A 198 0.84 -12.29 10.85
C LEU A 198 1.08 -11.18 11.87
N LEU A 199 0.94 -9.90 11.48
CA LEU A 199 1.09 -8.77 12.40
C LEU A 199 0.17 -8.91 13.63
N LEU A 200 -1.10 -9.20 13.42
CA LEU A 200 -2.07 -9.33 14.50
C LEU A 200 -1.87 -10.60 15.31
N ALA A 201 -1.54 -11.72 14.69
CA ALA A 201 -1.22 -12.97 15.40
C ALA A 201 -0.03 -12.81 16.36
N ARG A 202 0.94 -11.94 16.01
CA ARG A 202 2.13 -11.64 16.85
C ARG A 202 1.87 -10.61 17.93
N THR A 203 0.88 -9.73 17.79
CA THR A 203 0.62 -8.62 18.71
C THR A 203 -0.64 -8.79 19.55
N GLN A 204 -1.61 -9.56 19.05
CA GLN A 204 -2.93 -9.72 19.66
C GLN A 204 -3.39 -11.17 19.54
N VAL A 205 -4.22 -11.44 18.53
CA VAL A 205 -4.79 -12.75 18.23
C VAL A 205 -4.88 -12.93 16.71
N LEU A 206 -4.78 -14.17 16.25
CA LEU A 206 -4.99 -14.48 14.83
C LEU A 206 -6.42 -14.09 14.42
N PRO A 207 -6.60 -13.17 13.45
CA PRO A 207 -7.93 -12.83 12.95
C PRO A 207 -8.64 -14.06 12.38
N SER A 208 -9.92 -14.19 12.64
CA SER A 208 -10.73 -15.28 12.06
C SER A 208 -11.11 -15.00 10.62
N ARG A 209 -11.04 -13.74 10.18
CA ARG A 209 -11.41 -13.35 8.81
C ARG A 209 -10.64 -12.12 8.34
N MET A 210 -10.18 -12.17 7.08
CA MET A 210 -9.55 -11.07 6.36
C MET A 210 -10.35 -10.79 5.10
N GLN A 211 -10.64 -9.50 4.80
CA GLN A 211 -11.43 -9.11 3.63
C GLN A 211 -10.77 -7.97 2.85
N LEU A 212 -10.64 -8.15 1.54
CA LEU A 212 -10.35 -7.09 0.58
C LEU A 212 -11.66 -6.63 -0.04
N VAL A 213 -12.03 -5.38 0.18
CA VAL A 213 -13.28 -4.81 -0.29
C VAL A 213 -12.99 -3.92 -1.50
N TYR A 214 -13.30 -4.43 -2.71
CA TYR A 214 -13.11 -3.73 -3.99
C TYR A 214 -14.32 -2.84 -4.27
N LEU A 215 -14.21 -1.57 -3.90
CA LEU A 215 -15.32 -0.61 -3.91
C LEU A 215 -15.93 -0.42 -5.31
N ARG A 216 -15.08 -0.32 -6.35
CA ARG A 216 -15.53 -0.13 -7.74
C ARG A 216 -16.26 -1.33 -8.31
N ALA A 217 -15.85 -2.52 -7.93
CA ALA A 217 -16.40 -3.76 -8.46
C ALA A 217 -17.56 -4.32 -7.63
N GLY A 218 -17.81 -3.78 -6.44
CA GLY A 218 -18.76 -4.36 -5.48
C GLY A 218 -18.37 -5.77 -5.05
N GLN A 219 -17.06 -6.11 -5.05
CA GLN A 219 -16.57 -7.45 -4.82
C GLN A 219 -15.78 -7.52 -3.51
N VAL A 220 -15.99 -8.61 -2.76
CA VAL A 220 -15.22 -8.93 -1.55
C VAL A 220 -14.43 -10.21 -1.78
N ILE A 221 -13.11 -10.15 -1.53
CA ILE A 221 -12.25 -11.34 -1.48
C ILE A 221 -12.00 -11.65 -0.01
N THR A 222 -12.25 -12.89 0.40
CA THR A 222 -12.13 -13.31 1.79
C THR A 222 -11.03 -14.35 1.94
N LEU A 223 -10.27 -14.23 3.03
CA LEU A 223 -9.34 -15.24 3.53
C LEU A 223 -9.67 -15.51 5.01
N ASP A 224 -9.88 -16.75 5.37
CA ASP A 224 -9.98 -17.19 6.76
C ASP A 224 -8.65 -17.90 7.10
N PRO A 225 -7.67 -17.18 7.72
CA PRO A 225 -6.32 -17.69 7.87
C PRO A 225 -6.25 -18.76 8.96
N THR A 226 -5.45 -19.79 8.74
CA THR A 226 -5.11 -20.78 9.76
C THR A 226 -3.76 -20.45 10.43
N ALA A 227 -3.57 -20.93 11.66
CA ALA A 227 -2.31 -20.76 12.37
C ALA A 227 -1.12 -21.42 11.63
N GLU A 228 -1.37 -22.51 10.90
CA GLU A 228 -0.34 -23.18 10.10
C GLU A 228 0.08 -22.33 8.90
N GLU A 229 -0.89 -21.82 8.13
CA GLU A 229 -0.61 -20.92 6.99
C GLU A 229 0.17 -19.68 7.40
N ILE A 230 -0.14 -19.10 8.59
CA ILE A 230 0.56 -17.90 9.05
C ILE A 230 1.97 -18.21 9.55
N ARG A 231 2.20 -19.37 10.19
CA ARG A 231 3.57 -19.83 10.50
C ARG A 231 4.40 -20.07 9.24
N ASP A 232 3.80 -20.66 8.20
CA ASP A 232 4.47 -20.88 6.91
C ASP A 232 4.79 -19.56 6.23
N PHE A 233 3.86 -18.61 6.29
CA PHE A 233 4.07 -17.27 5.77
C PHE A 233 5.16 -16.52 6.56
N GLU A 234 5.24 -16.65 7.87
CA GLU A 234 6.31 -16.07 8.68
C GLU A 234 7.68 -16.62 8.28
N ARG A 235 7.81 -17.96 8.08
CA ARG A 235 9.04 -18.55 7.56
C ARG A 235 9.44 -18.01 6.18
N HIS A 236 8.45 -17.79 5.32
CA HIS A 236 8.67 -17.17 4.01
C HIS A 236 9.21 -15.73 4.15
N ILE A 237 8.66 -14.92 5.08
CA ILE A 237 9.13 -13.56 5.38
C ILE A 237 10.57 -13.58 5.92
N ASP A 238 10.90 -14.50 6.82
CA ASP A 238 12.28 -14.65 7.33
C ASP A 238 13.28 -14.99 6.21
N GLN A 239 12.93 -15.93 5.33
CA GLN A 239 13.75 -16.27 4.16
C GLN A 239 13.88 -15.11 3.16
N LEU A 240 12.82 -14.31 3.01
CA LEU A 240 12.86 -13.10 2.19
C LEU A 240 13.87 -12.11 2.78
N TRP A 241 13.83 -11.94 4.09
CA TRP A 241 14.75 -11.05 4.80
C TRP A 241 16.20 -11.50 4.68
N ASP A 242 16.50 -12.78 4.82
CA ASP A 242 17.83 -13.34 4.62
C ASP A 242 18.39 -12.98 3.21
N ARG A 243 17.53 -13.00 2.18
CA ARG A 243 17.93 -12.57 0.82
C ARG A 243 18.14 -11.06 0.72
N ILE A 244 17.33 -10.24 1.39
CA ILE A 244 17.52 -8.79 1.42
C ILE A 244 18.85 -8.44 2.11
N GLU A 245 19.15 -9.05 3.25
CA GLU A 245 20.42 -8.85 3.95
C GLU A 245 21.60 -9.27 3.09
N HIS A 246 21.54 -10.43 2.44
CA HIS A 246 22.56 -10.89 1.50
C HIS A 246 22.80 -9.88 0.37
N ASP A 247 21.73 -9.38 -0.25
CA ASP A 247 21.85 -8.39 -1.33
C ASP A 247 22.41 -7.05 -0.84
N ILE A 248 22.16 -6.66 0.41
CA ILE A 248 22.74 -5.46 1.02
C ILE A 248 24.24 -5.67 1.25
N GLU A 249 24.63 -6.83 1.83
CA GLU A 249 26.04 -7.15 2.15
C GLU A 249 26.91 -7.27 0.90
N HIS A 250 26.35 -7.80 -0.18
CA HIS A 250 27.10 -8.08 -1.42
C HIS A 250 26.81 -7.07 -2.54
N GLU A 251 26.00 -6.03 -2.27
CA GLU A 251 25.54 -5.04 -3.28
C GLU A 251 24.95 -5.70 -4.54
N SER A 252 24.22 -6.82 -4.38
CA SER A 252 23.80 -7.73 -5.45
C SER A 252 22.35 -7.59 -5.90
N PHE A 253 21.74 -6.42 -5.73
CA PHE A 253 20.34 -6.14 -6.11
C PHE A 253 20.11 -6.30 -7.63
N THR A 254 19.90 -7.52 -8.07
CA THR A 254 19.77 -7.85 -9.49
C THR A 254 18.37 -7.45 -10.03
N PRO A 255 18.28 -6.72 -11.15
CA PRO A 255 16.98 -6.40 -11.75
C PRO A 255 16.31 -7.67 -12.30
N ARG A 256 15.00 -7.80 -12.04
CA ARG A 256 14.20 -8.93 -12.49
C ARG A 256 13.15 -8.46 -13.50
N LYS A 257 13.24 -8.94 -14.74
CA LYS A 257 12.24 -8.62 -15.77
C LYS A 257 10.88 -9.25 -15.43
N ASN A 258 9.83 -8.45 -15.47
CA ASN A 258 8.46 -8.87 -15.16
C ASN A 258 7.44 -8.05 -15.97
N PRO A 259 6.16 -8.46 -16.04
CA PRO A 259 5.14 -7.77 -16.82
C PRO A 259 4.92 -6.30 -16.44
N LEU A 260 5.27 -5.89 -15.22
CA LEU A 260 5.06 -4.52 -14.73
C LEU A 260 6.22 -3.58 -15.05
N CYS A 261 7.29 -4.04 -15.74
CA CYS A 261 8.44 -3.19 -16.08
C CYS A 261 8.08 -1.96 -16.93
N ASN A 262 6.98 -2.01 -17.70
CA ASN A 262 6.54 -0.87 -18.50
C ASN A 262 5.93 0.26 -17.64
N TRP A 263 5.54 -0.05 -16.42
CA TRP A 263 4.98 0.89 -15.42
C TRP A 263 5.91 1.10 -14.21
N CYS A 264 7.16 0.65 -14.33
CA CYS A 264 8.15 0.78 -13.25
C CYS A 264 8.68 2.21 -13.19
N GLY A 265 8.46 2.90 -12.08
CA GLY A 265 8.89 4.28 -11.89
C GLY A 265 10.41 4.47 -11.97
N VAL A 266 11.20 3.46 -11.59
CA VAL A 266 12.67 3.50 -11.65
C VAL A 266 13.26 2.91 -12.93
N ARG A 267 12.45 2.73 -13.97
CA ARG A 267 12.88 2.12 -15.25
C ARG A 267 14.04 2.85 -15.91
N SER A 268 14.10 4.18 -15.80
CA SER A 268 15.19 5.01 -16.34
C SER A 268 16.55 4.72 -15.70
N LEU A 269 16.58 4.15 -14.49
CA LEU A 269 17.79 3.75 -13.77
C LEU A 269 18.10 2.25 -13.95
N CYS A 270 17.26 1.51 -14.67
CA CYS A 270 17.38 0.05 -14.79
C CYS A 270 18.26 -0.35 -15.96
N PRO A 271 19.33 -1.16 -15.75
CA PRO A 271 20.24 -1.59 -16.81
C PRO A 271 19.58 -2.48 -17.86
N LEU A 272 18.49 -3.19 -17.53
CA LEU A 272 17.71 -3.98 -18.51
C LEU A 272 17.04 -3.12 -19.58
N PHE A 273 16.94 -1.80 -19.36
CA PHE A 273 16.34 -0.83 -20.30
C PHE A 273 17.32 0.29 -20.69
N GLY A 274 18.65 0.04 -20.55
CA GLY A 274 19.68 0.99 -20.93
C GLY A 274 19.94 2.10 -19.92
N GLY A 275 19.35 2.04 -18.73
CA GLY A 275 19.63 2.96 -17.65
C GLY A 275 20.92 2.67 -16.91
N THR A 276 21.39 3.64 -16.13
CA THR A 276 22.55 3.49 -15.25
C THR A 276 22.08 3.49 -13.80
N THR A 277 22.29 2.40 -13.10
CA THR A 277 21.97 2.28 -11.68
C THR A 277 22.95 3.12 -10.85
N PRO A 278 22.49 4.00 -9.95
CA PRO A 278 23.36 4.72 -9.04
C PRO A 278 24.20 3.78 -8.16
N PRO A 279 25.40 4.19 -7.72
CA PRO A 279 26.18 3.41 -6.76
C PRO A 279 25.42 3.24 -5.45
N THR A 280 25.69 2.13 -4.75
CA THR A 280 25.03 1.84 -3.46
C THR A 280 25.44 2.88 -2.41
N PRO A 281 24.48 3.58 -1.78
CA PRO A 281 24.82 4.54 -0.73
C PRO A 281 25.45 3.86 0.49
N ARG A 282 26.47 4.49 1.10
CA ARG A 282 27.18 3.98 2.29
C ARG A 282 26.26 3.74 3.50
N GLN A 283 25.12 4.42 3.55
CA GLN A 283 24.13 4.24 4.61
C GLN A 283 23.47 2.85 4.64
N HIS A 284 23.60 2.04 3.59
CA HIS A 284 23.09 0.65 3.57
C HIS A 284 23.79 -0.22 4.61
N ALA A 285 25.10 -0.06 4.83
CA ALA A 285 25.82 -0.76 5.90
C ALA A 285 25.30 -0.36 7.31
N GLN A 286 24.93 0.90 7.50
CA GLN A 286 24.32 1.37 8.75
C GLN A 286 22.91 0.80 8.97
N TRP A 287 22.21 0.51 7.86
CA TRP A 287 20.88 -0.08 7.91
C TRP A 287 20.93 -1.53 8.44
N LEU A 288 21.88 -2.35 7.97
CA LEU A 288 22.13 -3.69 8.50
C LEU A 288 22.50 -3.69 9.99
N ALA A 289 23.36 -2.76 10.42
CA ALA A 289 23.75 -2.65 11.81
C ALA A 289 22.55 -2.39 12.74
N ARG A 290 21.56 -1.64 12.28
CA ARG A 290 20.33 -1.35 13.05
C ARG A 290 19.32 -2.49 13.08
N THR A 291 19.30 -3.35 12.05
CA THR A 291 18.37 -4.50 11.99
C THR A 291 18.81 -5.65 12.88
N ARG A 292 20.10 -5.75 13.18
CA ARG A 292 20.69 -6.82 14.01
C ARG A 292 20.74 -6.50 15.52
N LEU A 293 20.35 -5.28 15.91
CA LEU A 293 20.37 -4.81 17.31
C LEU A 293 19.01 -4.93 18.01
N GLY A 294 18.09 -5.74 17.45
CA GLY A 294 16.78 -6.03 18.03
C GLY A 294 16.79 -7.22 18.95
#